data_9f5812eb93ae30e922b8b1c4a93d44f1
#
_entry.id   9f5812eb93ae30e922b8b1c4a93d44f1
#
_cell.length_a   1.000
_cell.length_b   1.000
_cell.length_c   1.000
_cell.angle_alpha   90.00
_cell.angle_beta   90.00
_cell.angle_gamma   90.00
#
_symmetry.space_group_name_H-M   'P 1'
#
loop_
_entity.id
_entity.type
_entity.pdbx_description
1 polymer ?
#
loop_
_entity_poly.entity_id
_entity_poly.type
_entity_poly.pdbx_seq_one_letter_code
_entity_poly.pdbx_strand_id
1 'polypeptide(L)'
;MTWKRNVLVVANVTATSDELLSTLRERADSEPMSFELIIPATPFGGGAEAASEQLQEALARLAEAGLEARGGIGHGDPLVAVTDTWDPKTHDEIIVSTLPMRFSKWMSAGLPQRISRVTGAPVTHVVAQPPKPPVPTTAPPARDESSTAMGPLAVLAWGGQKHH
;
A
#
# COMPACT_ATOMS: atom_id res chain seq x y z
N MET A 1 -7.67 -29.56 16.87
CA MET A 1 -8.16 -28.26 16.40
C MET A 1 -7.03 -27.25 16.39
N THR A 2 -6.72 -26.71 15.24
CA THR A 2 -5.60 -25.78 15.13
C THR A 2 -6.09 -24.38 15.52
N TRP A 3 -5.48 -23.83 16.56
CA TRP A 3 -5.79 -22.46 16.95
C TRP A 3 -5.14 -21.49 15.97
N LYS A 4 -5.90 -20.51 15.50
CA LYS A 4 -5.39 -19.48 14.60
C LYS A 4 -5.38 -18.13 15.31
N ARG A 5 -4.29 -17.41 15.11
CA ARG A 5 -4.18 -16.05 15.59
C ARG A 5 -4.95 -15.14 14.63
N ASN A 6 -5.83 -14.33 15.17
CA ASN A 6 -6.62 -13.40 14.36
C ASN A 6 -6.02 -12.01 14.46
N VAL A 7 -5.61 -11.46 13.32
CA VAL A 7 -4.91 -10.19 13.27
C VAL A 7 -5.79 -9.17 12.55
N LEU A 8 -6.03 -8.04 13.21
CA LEU A 8 -6.73 -6.91 12.58
C LEU A 8 -5.68 -6.04 11.88
N VAL A 9 -5.85 -5.85 10.58
CA VAL A 9 -4.90 -5.06 9.77
C VAL A 9 -5.60 -3.79 9.32
N VAL A 10 -5.00 -2.65 9.61
CA VAL A 10 -5.53 -1.34 9.24
C VAL A 10 -4.59 -0.72 8.22
N ALA A 11 -5.09 -0.43 7.05
CA ALA A 11 -4.30 0.14 5.96
C ALA A 11 -5.21 0.99 5.08
N ASN A 12 -4.62 1.92 4.35
CA ASN A 12 -5.34 2.69 3.34
C ASN A 12 -4.58 2.54 2.02
N VAL A 13 -3.87 3.57 1.59
CA VAL A 13 -3.13 3.51 0.32
C VAL A 13 -2.06 2.43 0.32
N THR A 14 -1.63 1.96 1.48
CA THR A 14 -0.61 0.92 1.60
C THR A 14 -1.19 -0.50 1.66
N ALA A 15 -2.51 -0.64 1.50
CA ALA A 15 -3.16 -1.95 1.61
C ALA A 15 -2.64 -2.95 0.58
N THR A 16 -2.17 -2.47 -0.57
CA THR A 16 -1.64 -3.32 -1.64
C THR A 16 -0.12 -3.29 -1.71
N SER A 17 0.56 -2.76 -0.69
CA SER A 17 2.01 -2.62 -0.71
C SER A 17 2.70 -3.96 -0.55
N ASP A 18 3.90 -4.05 -1.13
CA ASP A 18 4.72 -5.26 -1.00
C ASP A 18 5.22 -5.42 0.44
N GLU A 19 5.50 -4.33 1.14
CA GLU A 19 5.96 -4.38 2.52
C GLU A 19 4.91 -5.01 3.42
N LEU A 20 3.65 -4.61 3.26
CA LEU A 20 2.58 -5.20 4.05
C LEU A 20 2.40 -6.68 3.70
N LEU A 21 2.35 -6.99 2.43
CA LEU A 21 2.20 -8.38 1.99
C LEU A 21 3.32 -9.26 2.54
N SER A 22 4.57 -8.80 2.45
CA SER A 22 5.72 -9.55 2.97
C SER A 22 5.61 -9.79 4.46
N THR A 23 5.20 -8.76 5.21
CA THR A 23 5.04 -8.86 6.65
C THR A 23 3.98 -9.92 7.00
N LEU A 24 2.83 -9.88 6.32
CA LEU A 24 1.76 -10.82 6.61
C LEU A 24 2.16 -12.26 6.24
N ARG A 25 2.90 -12.42 5.14
CA ARG A 25 3.39 -13.74 4.74
C ARG A 25 4.38 -14.31 5.76
N GLU A 26 5.31 -13.49 6.22
CA GLU A 26 6.26 -13.92 7.24
C GLU A 26 5.56 -14.34 8.52
N ARG A 27 4.56 -13.57 8.93
CA ARG A 27 3.80 -13.88 10.14
C ARG A 27 3.03 -15.19 9.97
N ALA A 28 2.39 -15.37 8.83
CA ALA A 28 1.60 -16.58 8.56
C ALA A 28 2.50 -17.82 8.43
N ASP A 29 3.74 -17.65 7.98
CA ASP A 29 4.68 -18.75 7.90
C ASP A 29 5.15 -19.21 9.27
N SER A 30 5.18 -18.30 10.26
CA SER A 30 5.67 -18.66 11.59
C SER A 30 4.59 -19.31 12.45
N GLU A 31 3.31 -18.99 12.23
CA GLU A 31 2.21 -19.63 12.94
C GLU A 31 0.91 -19.44 12.16
N PRO A 32 -0.10 -20.31 12.38
CA PRO A 32 -1.38 -20.17 11.68
C PRO A 32 -2.05 -18.83 12.01
N MET A 33 -2.42 -18.09 10.99
CA MET A 33 -3.03 -16.78 11.16
C MET A 33 -4.17 -16.56 10.18
N SER A 34 -5.14 -15.77 10.60
CA SER A 34 -6.12 -15.18 9.70
C SER A 34 -6.08 -13.66 9.87
N PHE A 35 -6.37 -12.95 8.80
CA PHE A 35 -6.27 -11.50 8.79
C PHE A 35 -7.63 -10.88 8.48
N GLU A 36 -7.97 -9.83 9.21
CA GLU A 36 -9.13 -9.01 8.90
C GLU A 36 -8.63 -7.62 8.52
N LEU A 37 -8.83 -7.25 7.26
CA LEU A 37 -8.31 -6.00 6.71
C LEU A 37 -9.39 -4.94 6.74
N ILE A 38 -9.12 -3.81 7.41
CA ILE A 38 -10.02 -2.68 7.46
C ILE A 38 -9.39 -1.52 6.72
N ILE A 39 -10.11 -0.99 5.74
CA ILE A 39 -9.67 0.19 5.01
C ILE A 39 -10.61 1.33 5.35
N PRO A 40 -10.13 2.32 6.12
CA PRO A 40 -10.97 3.49 6.43
C PRO A 40 -11.31 4.26 5.15
N ALA A 41 -12.56 4.67 5.02
CA ALA A 41 -13.02 5.43 3.86
C ALA A 41 -12.69 6.91 4.05
N THR A 42 -11.40 7.22 4.06
CA THR A 42 -10.96 8.59 4.31
C THR A 42 -11.30 9.50 3.13
N PRO A 43 -11.78 10.73 3.40
CA PRO A 43 -12.10 11.66 2.32
C PRO A 43 -10.90 11.96 1.42
N PHE A 44 -9.70 11.99 1.99
CA PHE A 44 -8.47 12.28 1.25
C PHE A 44 -8.04 11.12 0.36
N GLY A 45 -8.54 9.93 0.62
CA GLY A 45 -8.20 8.75 -0.17
C GLY A 45 -9.23 8.40 -1.22
N GLY A 46 -10.18 9.29 -1.48
CA GLY A 46 -11.24 9.02 -2.47
C GLY A 46 -12.51 8.44 -1.88
N GLY A 47 -12.63 8.41 -0.55
CA GLY A 47 -13.84 7.96 0.13
C GLY A 47 -14.09 6.47 0.02
N ALA A 48 -15.37 6.08 0.15
CA ALA A 48 -15.73 4.67 0.20
C ALA A 48 -15.48 3.93 -1.10
N GLU A 49 -15.61 4.62 -2.24
CA GLU A 49 -15.40 3.97 -3.53
C GLU A 49 -13.96 3.55 -3.72
N ALA A 50 -13.03 4.45 -3.45
CA ALA A 50 -11.61 4.13 -3.55
C ALA A 50 -11.21 3.07 -2.52
N ALA A 51 -11.77 3.14 -1.32
CA ALA A 51 -11.51 2.14 -0.29
C ALA A 51 -12.00 0.76 -0.73
N SER A 52 -13.15 0.70 -1.39
CA SER A 52 -13.69 -0.57 -1.89
C SER A 52 -12.77 -1.20 -2.94
N GLU A 53 -12.26 -0.39 -3.87
CA GLU A 53 -11.34 -0.88 -4.89
C GLU A 53 -10.05 -1.38 -4.28
N GLN A 54 -9.51 -0.64 -3.33
CA GLN A 54 -8.28 -1.04 -2.65
C GLN A 54 -8.49 -2.33 -1.86
N LEU A 55 -9.64 -2.46 -1.22
CA LEU A 55 -9.96 -3.66 -0.44
C LEU A 55 -9.99 -4.89 -1.35
N GLN A 56 -10.67 -4.79 -2.48
CA GLN A 56 -10.78 -5.92 -3.40
C GLN A 56 -9.42 -6.33 -3.93
N GLU A 57 -8.61 -5.36 -4.33
CA GLU A 57 -7.27 -5.64 -4.84
C GLU A 57 -6.40 -6.26 -3.75
N ALA A 58 -6.46 -5.72 -2.53
CA ALA A 58 -5.66 -6.23 -1.43
C ALA A 58 -6.04 -7.66 -1.08
N LEU A 59 -7.35 -7.94 -0.98
CA LEU A 59 -7.80 -9.29 -0.66
C LEU A 59 -7.41 -10.28 -1.75
N ALA A 60 -7.46 -9.88 -3.02
CA ALA A 60 -7.03 -10.73 -4.11
C ALA A 60 -5.54 -11.07 -4.00
N ARG A 61 -4.71 -10.09 -3.70
CA ARG A 61 -3.27 -10.32 -3.54
C ARG A 61 -2.96 -11.23 -2.37
N LEU A 62 -3.69 -11.06 -1.26
CA LEU A 62 -3.50 -11.92 -0.10
C LEU A 62 -3.91 -13.36 -0.41
N ALA A 63 -5.02 -13.54 -1.12
CA ALA A 63 -5.48 -14.86 -1.51
C ALA A 63 -4.48 -15.53 -2.45
N GLU A 64 -3.91 -14.79 -3.40
CA GLU A 64 -2.88 -15.33 -4.29
C GLU A 64 -1.65 -15.77 -3.53
N ALA A 65 -1.35 -15.12 -2.42
CA ALA A 65 -0.22 -15.49 -1.57
C ALA A 65 -0.54 -16.65 -0.63
N GLY A 66 -1.76 -17.18 -0.69
CA GLY A 66 -2.16 -18.29 0.16
C GLY A 66 -2.56 -17.88 1.56
N LEU A 67 -2.85 -16.62 1.78
CA LEU A 67 -3.20 -16.12 3.11
C LEU A 67 -4.71 -16.09 3.29
N GLU A 68 -5.15 -16.48 4.48
CA GLU A 68 -6.57 -16.39 4.83
C GLU A 68 -6.87 -14.97 5.27
N ALA A 69 -7.70 -14.27 4.49
CA ALA A 69 -7.98 -12.86 4.75
C ALA A 69 -9.42 -12.52 4.37
N ARG A 70 -10.01 -11.66 5.16
CA ARG A 70 -11.30 -11.05 4.88
C ARG A 70 -11.19 -9.57 5.22
N GLY A 71 -12.18 -8.78 4.86
CA GLY A 71 -12.08 -7.37 5.19
C GLY A 71 -13.34 -6.60 4.94
N GLY A 72 -13.27 -5.32 5.26
CA GLY A 72 -14.38 -4.40 5.07
C GLY A 72 -13.88 -2.97 5.03
N ILE A 73 -14.81 -2.08 4.75
CA ILE A 73 -14.54 -0.65 4.73
C ILE A 73 -14.97 -0.09 6.08
N GLY A 74 -14.08 0.68 6.69
CA GLY A 74 -14.34 1.27 7.98
C GLY A 74 -14.70 2.75 7.90
N HIS A 75 -14.98 3.31 9.06
CA HIS A 75 -15.25 4.73 9.21
C HIS A 75 -14.10 5.55 8.63
N GLY A 76 -14.40 6.76 8.15
CA GLY A 76 -13.37 7.62 7.57
C GLY A 76 -12.28 8.03 8.53
N ASP A 77 -12.56 8.06 9.83
CA ASP A 77 -11.54 8.24 10.86
C ASP A 77 -10.95 6.88 11.20
N PRO A 78 -9.65 6.66 10.97
CA PRO A 78 -9.07 5.34 11.18
C PRO A 78 -9.12 4.86 12.63
N LEU A 79 -9.06 5.75 13.61
CA LEU A 79 -9.18 5.35 15.01
C LEU A 79 -10.58 4.82 15.29
N VAL A 80 -11.61 5.48 14.76
CA VAL A 80 -13.00 5.02 14.89
C VAL A 80 -13.18 3.68 14.17
N ALA A 81 -12.60 3.56 12.97
CA ALA A 81 -12.70 2.30 12.22
C ALA A 81 -12.13 1.13 13.01
N VAL A 82 -10.99 1.34 13.67
CA VAL A 82 -10.38 0.31 14.48
C VAL A 82 -11.23 -0.01 15.72
N THR A 83 -11.67 1.01 16.44
CA THR A 83 -12.44 0.76 17.67
C THR A 83 -13.79 0.13 17.40
N ASP A 84 -14.39 0.40 16.23
CA ASP A 84 -15.63 -0.24 15.83
C ASP A 84 -15.44 -1.72 15.52
N THR A 85 -14.26 -2.11 15.05
CA THR A 85 -14.01 -3.47 14.59
C THR A 85 -13.28 -4.31 15.61
N TRP A 86 -12.42 -3.71 16.42
CA TRP A 86 -11.59 -4.43 17.36
C TRP A 86 -12.44 -5.14 18.41
N ASP A 87 -12.20 -6.45 18.56
CA ASP A 87 -12.85 -7.26 19.57
C ASP A 87 -11.76 -8.06 20.30
N PRO A 88 -11.50 -7.75 21.58
CA PRO A 88 -10.44 -8.44 22.32
C PRO A 88 -10.71 -9.94 22.50
N LYS A 89 -11.94 -10.39 22.29
CA LYS A 89 -12.28 -11.81 22.39
C LYS A 89 -11.93 -12.56 21.10
N THR A 90 -11.90 -11.90 19.96
CA THR A 90 -11.66 -12.54 18.68
C THR A 90 -10.35 -12.12 18.03
N HIS A 91 -9.88 -10.90 18.28
CA HIS A 91 -8.65 -10.40 17.71
C HIS A 91 -7.50 -10.48 18.72
N ASP A 92 -6.33 -10.89 18.24
CA ASP A 92 -5.17 -11.07 19.12
C ASP A 92 -4.18 -9.92 19.03
N GLU A 93 -4.12 -9.25 17.89
CA GLU A 93 -3.22 -8.12 17.70
C GLU A 93 -3.68 -7.24 16.55
N ILE A 94 -3.05 -6.07 16.43
CA ILE A 94 -3.35 -5.11 15.37
C ILE A 94 -2.07 -4.81 14.61
N ILE A 95 -2.16 -4.81 13.28
CA ILE A 95 -1.09 -4.32 12.42
C ILE A 95 -1.58 -3.05 11.75
N VAL A 96 -0.80 -1.97 11.86
CA VAL A 96 -1.11 -0.70 11.22
C VAL A 96 -0.08 -0.47 10.12
N SER A 97 -0.55 -0.31 8.88
CA SER A 97 0.32 -0.07 7.74
C SER A 97 0.19 1.38 7.31
N THR A 98 1.29 2.09 7.22
CA THR A 98 1.31 3.51 6.85
C THR A 98 2.41 3.79 5.84
N LEU A 99 2.30 4.94 5.18
CA LEU A 99 3.43 5.53 4.47
C LEU A 99 4.43 6.10 5.49
N PRO A 100 5.66 6.41 5.08
CA PRO A 100 6.61 7.08 5.97
C PRO A 100 6.04 8.41 6.49
N MET A 101 6.55 8.86 7.64
CA MET A 101 5.98 9.99 8.38
C MET A 101 5.73 11.22 7.51
N ARG A 102 6.66 11.58 6.63
CA ARG A 102 6.52 12.78 5.82
C ARG A 102 5.43 12.69 4.75
N PHE A 103 4.88 11.49 4.53
CA PHE A 103 3.82 11.27 3.56
C PHE A 103 2.53 10.77 4.20
N SER A 104 2.51 10.56 5.50
CA SER A 104 1.39 9.90 6.18
C SER A 104 0.74 10.81 7.20
N LYS A 105 -0.54 11.10 7.01
CA LYS A 105 -1.32 11.83 8.01
C LYS A 105 -1.52 10.98 9.26
N TRP A 106 -1.60 9.66 9.09
CA TRP A 106 -1.74 8.76 10.22
C TRP A 106 -0.51 8.83 11.13
N MET A 107 0.67 8.91 10.56
CA MET A 107 1.89 9.03 11.33
C MET A 107 1.97 10.38 12.04
N SER A 108 1.59 11.45 11.34
CA SER A 108 1.57 12.78 11.94
C SER A 108 0.60 12.85 13.13
N ALA A 109 -0.49 12.11 13.06
CA ALA A 109 -1.49 12.06 14.13
C ALA A 109 -1.13 11.06 15.22
N GLY A 110 -0.05 10.31 15.08
CA GLY A 110 0.34 9.29 16.07
C GLY A 110 -0.62 8.14 16.14
N LEU A 111 -1.17 7.71 15.00
CA LEU A 111 -2.23 6.71 14.98
C LEU A 111 -1.83 5.38 15.64
N PRO A 112 -0.65 4.78 15.35
CA PRO A 112 -0.34 3.51 15.99
C PRO A 112 -0.34 3.58 17.52
N GLN A 113 0.19 4.67 18.08
CA GLN A 113 0.23 4.86 19.53
C GLN A 113 -1.17 5.08 20.10
N ARG A 114 -2.01 5.81 19.37
CA ARG A 114 -3.39 6.05 19.81
C ARG A 114 -4.21 4.77 19.80
N ILE A 115 -4.03 3.93 18.78
CA ILE A 115 -4.70 2.64 18.71
C ILE A 115 -4.27 1.75 19.86
N SER A 116 -2.98 1.68 20.14
CA SER A 116 -2.47 0.89 21.26
C SER A 116 -3.07 1.34 22.59
N ARG A 117 -3.17 2.66 22.78
CA ARG A 117 -3.70 3.21 24.02
C ARG A 117 -5.19 2.92 24.20
N VAL A 118 -5.95 3.03 23.12
CA VAL A 118 -7.41 2.86 23.19
C VAL A 118 -7.80 1.40 23.29
N THR A 119 -7.11 0.51 22.56
CA THR A 119 -7.49 -0.90 22.51
C THR A 119 -6.77 -1.75 23.54
N GLY A 120 -5.61 -1.31 24.00
CA GLY A 120 -4.76 -2.14 24.85
C GLY A 120 -4.10 -3.31 24.10
N ALA A 121 -4.24 -3.36 22.79
CA ALA A 121 -3.76 -4.46 21.98
C ALA A 121 -2.27 -4.30 21.64
N PRO A 122 -1.56 -5.43 21.40
CA PRO A 122 -0.25 -5.33 20.77
C PRO A 122 -0.41 -4.75 19.38
N VAL A 123 0.36 -3.72 19.04
CA VAL A 123 0.29 -3.06 17.74
C VAL A 123 1.63 -3.17 17.06
N THR A 124 1.63 -3.71 15.85
CA THR A 124 2.81 -3.76 14.99
C THR A 124 2.62 -2.72 13.89
N HIS A 125 3.63 -1.90 13.68
CA HIS A 125 3.58 -0.84 12.68
C HIS A 125 4.44 -1.24 11.47
N VAL A 126 3.82 -1.24 10.29
CA VAL A 126 4.51 -1.53 9.03
C VAL A 126 4.57 -0.24 8.22
N VAL A 127 5.77 0.14 7.81
CA VAL A 127 5.96 1.33 6.98
C VAL A 127 6.20 0.87 5.55
N ALA A 128 5.32 1.29 4.64
CA ALA A 128 5.43 0.96 3.24
C ALA A 128 6.01 2.15 2.49
N GLN A 129 6.89 1.87 1.54
CA GLN A 129 7.42 2.95 0.70
C GLN A 129 6.33 3.46 -0.23
N PRO A 130 6.31 4.75 -0.56
CA PRO A 130 5.36 5.25 -1.56
C PRO A 130 5.59 4.53 -2.88
N PRO A 131 4.51 4.30 -3.66
CA PRO A 131 4.69 3.67 -4.97
C PRO A 131 5.66 4.50 -5.79
N LYS A 132 6.65 3.82 -6.35
CA LYS A 132 7.61 4.51 -7.21
C LYS A 132 6.87 5.01 -8.44
N PRO A 133 7.10 6.27 -8.85
CA PRO A 133 6.58 6.69 -10.14
C PRO A 133 7.10 5.72 -11.20
N PRO A 134 6.28 5.38 -12.20
CA PRO A 134 6.77 4.49 -13.24
C PRO A 134 8.06 5.08 -13.79
N VAL A 135 9.13 4.29 -13.73
CA VAL A 135 10.40 4.71 -14.30
C VAL A 135 10.10 5.00 -15.77
N PRO A 136 10.36 6.24 -16.24
CA PRO A 136 10.24 6.47 -17.66
C PRO A 136 11.26 5.54 -18.29
N THR A 137 10.73 4.55 -18.93
CA THR A 137 11.61 3.69 -19.70
C THR A 137 12.18 4.52 -20.76
N THR A 138 12.83 4.97 -20.69
CA THR A 138 13.30 5.75 -21.55
C THR A 138 14.42 5.81 -21.62
N ALA A 139 13.92 5.58 -21.44
CA ALA A 139 14.45 5.80 -21.63
C ALA A 139 15.07 5.76 -22.21
N PRO A 140 15.17 5.71 -22.68
CA PRO A 140 15.75 5.84 -23.26
C PRO A 140 16.12 6.11 -23.89
N PRO A 141 16.15 6.11 -24.03
CA PRO A 141 16.48 6.51 -24.64
C PRO A 141 16.74 6.86 -25.29
N ALA A 142 16.81 6.95 -25.24
CA ALA A 142 16.85 7.28 -25.67
C ALA A 142 17.08 7.68 -26.49
N ARG A 143 17.60 7.79 -26.74
CA ARG A 143 17.62 8.20 -27.20
C ARG A 143 17.98 8.40 -28.11
N ASP A 144 18.01 8.58 -27.94
CA ASP A 144 18.02 8.67 -28.48
C ASP A 144 18.16 8.87 -29.33
N GLU A 145 18.46 9.18 -29.49
CA GLU A 145 18.32 9.37 -29.88
C GLU A 145 18.43 9.64 -30.63
N SER A 146 18.92 9.93 -30.99
CA SER A 146 18.82 10.21 -31.42
C SER A 146 18.95 10.53 -32.10
N SER A 147 19.28 10.89 -32.23
CA SER A 147 19.20 11.23 -32.46
C SER A 147 19.40 11.56 -33.18
N THR A 148 19.61 11.98 -33.47
CA THR A 148 19.62 12.31 -33.74
C THR A 148 19.71 12.60 -34.33
N ALA A 149 19.92 13.05 -34.82
CA ALA A 149 19.86 13.38 -34.96
C ALA A 149 20.03 13.72 -35.56
N MET A 150 20.06 13.98 -35.85
CA MET A 150 20.04 14.50 -36.02
C MET A 150 20.19 14.63 -36.31
N GLY A 151 20.68 14.96 -37.62
CA GLY A 151 20.55 15.53 -37.55
C GLY A 151 20.91 15.64 -38.18
N PRO A 152 20.73 15.74 -38.46
CA PRO A 152 20.83 16.28 -38.76
C PRO A 152 21.23 16.31 -39.29
N LEU A 153 20.97 16.72 -39.50
CA LEU A 153 21.03 17.10 -39.69
C LEU A 153 21.39 17.04 -40.18
N ALA A 154 21.40 17.40 -40.96
CA ALA A 154 21.40 17.63 -41.10
C ALA A 154 21.64 17.63 -41.60
N VAL A 155 21.72 17.97 -42.19
CA VAL A 155 21.64 18.32 -42.40
C VAL A 155 21.96 18.29 -42.83
N LEU A 156 21.91 18.64 -43.24
CA LEU A 156 21.90 19.03 -43.41
C LEU A 156 22.25 18.92 -43.87
N ALA A 157 22.18 19.28 -44.48
CA ALA A 157 22.12 19.49 -44.61
C ALA A 157 22.51 19.21 -45.08
N TRP A 158 22.72 19.48 -46.15
CA TRP A 158 22.81 19.76 -46.54
C TRP A 158 23.01 19.66 -46.84
N GLY A 159 23.09 19.99 -47.73
CA GLY A 159 22.79 20.46 -47.86
C GLY A 159 22.96 20.05 -47.99
N GLY A 160 23.26 20.31 -49.35
CA GLY A 160 23.00 20.75 -49.30
C GLY A 160 23.10 20.37 -49.41
N GLN A 161 22.87 20.36 -49.42
CA GLN A 161 22.73 20.62 -49.52
C GLN A 161 22.71 20.20 -49.25
N LYS A 162 22.73 20.27 -49.83
CA LYS A 162 22.54 20.45 -49.64
C LYS A 162 22.51 19.88 -49.25
N HIS A 163 22.24 20.04 -50.03
CA HIS A 163 22.07 20.07 -49.67
C HIS A 163 22.07 19.76 -49.28
N HIS A 164 21.92 20.19 -50.04
CA HIS A 164 21.71 20.51 -49.79
C HIS A 164 21.89 20.08 -49.25
#